data_52949d58a0f9afe4bafb32d50e33fc1a
#
_entry.id   52949d58a0f9afe4bafb32d50e33fc1a
#
_cell.length_a   1.000
_cell.length_b   1.000
_cell.length_c   1.000
_cell.angle_alpha   90.00
_cell.angle_beta   90.00
_cell.angle_gamma   90.00
#
_symmetry.space_group_name_H-M   'P 1'
#
loop_
_entity.id
_entity.type
_entity.pdbx_description
1 polymer ?
#
loop_
_entity_poly.entity_id
_entity_poly.type
_entity_poly.pdbx_seq_one_letter_code
_entity_poly.pdbx_strand_id
1 'polypeptide(L)'
;NLQQAMHGDRVTVRVDRVEGKAEGCIVRVLERANDELVGCYHVDEGGAGYVASLDPRVTTPVQVPSGTTGGAKPGQMVAVRIEDWPTPTSGLVGRITEVLGALEDPGVDTELIIRQYRLPYLHNPAAVAEAERLGAEITARDVVGRTDFCPLTTVTIDGDTARDFDDAITLETLPNGHHWLGVHIADVAHYVKEGGALDEAAYTRGTSVYFPERALHMFPAPLATGLCSLNPGVDRLVQSCLMEIDRRGAVVRYELHDGVIRSDARMTYTAVEAMLTLRDPETRRQHAALVPLFERMETVYRRLHARRVRRGSIDFDLQATQL
;
A
#
# COMPACT_ATOMS: atom_id res chain seq x y z
N ASN A 1 -35.89 13.92 -4.29
CA ASN A 1 -36.44 12.57 -4.14
C ASN A 1 -35.43 11.56 -4.69
N LEU A 2 -34.82 10.77 -3.81
CA LEU A 2 -33.71 9.86 -4.17
C LEU A 2 -34.20 8.58 -4.88
N GLN A 3 -35.52 8.32 -4.92
CA GLN A 3 -36.16 7.17 -5.58
C GLN A 3 -35.37 5.86 -5.43
N GLN A 4 -34.97 5.54 -4.17
CA GLN A 4 -34.26 4.30 -3.81
C GLN A 4 -32.86 4.15 -4.42
N ALA A 5 -32.30 5.23 -4.96
CA ALA A 5 -30.88 5.25 -5.30
C ALA A 5 -30.04 5.27 -4.03
N MET A 6 -28.94 4.54 -4.06
CA MET A 6 -27.93 4.49 -3.01
C MET A 6 -26.73 5.33 -3.38
N HIS A 7 -25.91 5.62 -2.39
CA HIS A 7 -24.65 6.33 -2.62
C HIS A 7 -23.78 5.61 -3.66
N GLY A 8 -23.27 6.38 -4.62
CA GLY A 8 -22.43 5.86 -5.71
C GLY A 8 -23.19 5.34 -6.94
N ASP A 9 -24.50 5.12 -6.84
CA ASP A 9 -25.30 4.65 -7.97
C ASP A 9 -25.22 5.63 -9.16
N ARG A 10 -25.12 5.07 -10.36
CA ARG A 10 -25.25 5.82 -11.60
C ARG A 10 -26.72 5.96 -11.94
N VAL A 11 -27.18 7.21 -12.08
CA VAL A 11 -28.62 7.50 -12.19
C VAL A 11 -28.94 8.41 -13.36
N THR A 12 -30.17 8.33 -13.87
CA THR A 12 -30.74 9.37 -14.73
C THR A 12 -31.47 10.38 -13.85
N VAL A 13 -31.13 11.66 -14.00
CA VAL A 13 -31.74 12.76 -13.27
C VAL A 13 -32.49 13.66 -14.23
N ARG A 14 -33.78 13.98 -13.91
CA ARG A 14 -34.50 15.08 -14.52
C ARG A 14 -34.20 16.34 -13.74
N VAL A 15 -33.75 17.38 -14.44
CA VAL A 15 -33.48 18.68 -13.83
C VAL A 15 -34.69 19.59 -14.09
N ASP A 16 -35.33 20.01 -13.03
CA ASP A 16 -36.40 21.00 -13.03
C ASP A 16 -35.87 22.33 -12.49
N ARG A 17 -36.36 23.45 -13.03
CA ARG A 17 -36.03 24.79 -12.51
C ARG A 17 -37.18 25.30 -11.66
N VAL A 18 -36.95 25.47 -10.37
CA VAL A 18 -37.94 26.02 -9.43
C VAL A 18 -37.33 27.32 -8.86
N GLU A 19 -38.00 28.44 -9.04
CA GLU A 19 -37.60 29.76 -8.54
C GLU A 19 -36.12 30.15 -8.87
N GLY A 20 -35.68 29.76 -10.06
CA GLY A 20 -34.28 30.05 -10.50
C GLY A 20 -33.21 29.10 -9.98
N LYS A 21 -33.52 28.17 -9.10
CA LYS A 21 -32.62 27.11 -8.63
C LYS A 21 -32.87 25.82 -9.46
N ALA A 22 -31.78 25.12 -9.77
CA ALA A 22 -31.86 23.81 -10.40
C ALA A 22 -32.12 22.74 -9.33
N GLU A 23 -33.24 22.02 -9.44
CA GLU A 23 -33.56 20.86 -8.61
C GLU A 23 -33.48 19.60 -9.44
N GLY A 24 -32.87 18.53 -8.90
CA GLY A 24 -32.76 17.24 -9.54
C GLY A 24 -33.74 16.22 -8.94
N CYS A 25 -34.45 15.48 -9.81
CA CYS A 25 -35.21 14.32 -9.41
C CYS A 25 -34.65 13.09 -10.11
N ILE A 26 -34.25 12.06 -9.34
CA ILE A 26 -33.80 10.78 -9.90
C ILE A 26 -35.01 10.11 -10.58
N VAL A 27 -34.87 9.77 -11.86
CA VAL A 27 -35.87 9.10 -12.66
C VAL A 27 -35.70 7.58 -12.60
N ARG A 28 -34.46 7.12 -12.71
CA ARG A 28 -34.12 5.69 -12.60
C ARG A 28 -32.65 5.50 -12.25
N VAL A 29 -32.33 4.38 -11.63
CA VAL A 29 -30.96 3.88 -11.46
C VAL A 29 -30.55 3.16 -12.74
N LEU A 30 -29.40 3.51 -13.29
CA LEU A 30 -28.80 2.89 -14.47
C LEU A 30 -27.88 1.74 -14.07
N GLU A 31 -27.11 1.95 -13.00
CA GLU A 31 -26.10 1.02 -12.53
C GLU A 31 -25.99 1.15 -11.00
N ARG A 32 -25.98 0.02 -10.33
CA ARG A 32 -25.80 -0.06 -8.88
C ARG A 32 -24.33 -0.04 -8.54
N ALA A 33 -23.95 0.81 -7.61
CA ALA A 33 -22.57 0.89 -7.14
C ALA A 33 -22.24 -0.15 -6.07
N ASN A 34 -23.22 -0.57 -5.29
CA ASN A 34 -23.03 -1.43 -4.12
C ASN A 34 -23.85 -2.70 -4.27
N ASP A 35 -23.22 -3.79 -4.66
CA ASP A 35 -23.79 -5.14 -4.69
C ASP A 35 -23.49 -5.92 -3.40
N GLU A 36 -22.49 -5.49 -2.64
CA GLU A 36 -22.11 -6.04 -1.35
C GLU A 36 -21.84 -4.90 -0.35
N LEU A 37 -22.23 -5.09 0.89
CA LEU A 37 -22.03 -4.15 2.00
C LEU A 37 -21.43 -4.88 3.20
N VAL A 38 -20.77 -4.14 4.06
CA VAL A 38 -20.35 -4.62 5.39
C VAL A 38 -21.11 -3.89 6.49
N GLY A 39 -21.43 -4.62 7.54
CA GLY A 39 -22.19 -4.06 8.64
C GLY A 39 -22.35 -5.02 9.82
N CYS A 40 -23.05 -4.54 10.85
CA CYS A 40 -23.37 -5.34 12.00
C CYS A 40 -24.71 -6.06 11.78
N TYR A 41 -24.73 -7.37 12.06
CA TYR A 41 -25.95 -8.18 12.02
C TYR A 41 -26.74 -8.03 13.30
N HIS A 42 -28.02 -7.78 13.18
CA HIS A 42 -28.98 -7.64 14.25
C HIS A 42 -30.20 -8.51 14.04
N VAL A 43 -30.90 -8.80 15.12
CA VAL A 43 -32.23 -9.44 15.11
C VAL A 43 -33.17 -8.54 15.90
N ASP A 44 -34.33 -8.20 15.30
CA ASP A 44 -35.33 -7.39 15.98
C ASP A 44 -36.17 -8.20 16.99
N GLU A 45 -37.08 -7.54 17.70
CA GLU A 45 -37.97 -8.18 18.67
C GLU A 45 -38.91 -9.22 18.06
N GLY A 46 -39.18 -9.12 16.75
CA GLY A 46 -39.99 -10.06 15.98
C GLY A 46 -39.22 -11.26 15.45
N GLY A 47 -37.89 -11.31 15.65
CA GLY A 47 -37.00 -12.36 15.17
C GLY A 47 -36.52 -12.16 13.73
N ALA A 48 -36.79 -11.00 13.12
CA ALA A 48 -36.32 -10.70 11.78
C ALA A 48 -34.86 -10.20 11.80
N GLY A 49 -34.02 -10.83 10.97
CA GLY A 49 -32.61 -10.48 10.86
C GLY A 49 -32.40 -9.29 9.90
N TYR A 50 -31.46 -8.41 10.23
CA TYR A 50 -31.03 -7.33 9.36
C TYR A 50 -29.58 -6.95 9.60
N VAL A 51 -28.95 -6.36 8.55
CA VAL A 51 -27.61 -5.81 8.65
C VAL A 51 -27.65 -4.29 8.57
N ALA A 52 -27.13 -3.63 9.61
CA ALA A 52 -26.91 -2.18 9.62
C ALA A 52 -25.55 -1.90 9.01
N SER A 53 -25.52 -1.15 7.89
CA SER A 53 -24.25 -0.80 7.20
C SER A 53 -23.35 0.06 8.07
N LEU A 54 -22.05 -0.16 7.99
CA LEU A 54 -21.03 0.75 8.55
C LEU A 54 -20.85 2.03 7.74
N ASP A 55 -21.25 2.05 6.47
CA ASP A 55 -21.21 3.28 5.68
C ASP A 55 -22.39 4.18 6.07
N PRO A 56 -22.16 5.35 6.70
CA PRO A 56 -23.22 6.24 7.14
C PRO A 56 -24.05 6.83 6.00
N ARG A 57 -23.59 6.70 4.76
CA ARG A 57 -24.31 7.12 3.56
C ARG A 57 -25.36 6.09 3.13
N VAL A 58 -25.29 4.85 3.64
CA VAL A 58 -26.25 3.79 3.43
C VAL A 58 -27.12 3.67 4.68
N THR A 59 -28.22 4.40 4.70
CA THR A 59 -29.11 4.51 5.88
C THR A 59 -30.18 3.43 5.95
N THR A 60 -30.41 2.69 4.87
CA THR A 60 -31.42 1.62 4.82
C THR A 60 -30.79 0.29 5.20
N PRO A 61 -31.25 -0.38 6.26
CA PRO A 61 -30.75 -1.70 6.64
C PRO A 61 -31.09 -2.74 5.57
N VAL A 62 -30.21 -3.73 5.41
CA VAL A 62 -30.43 -4.89 4.55
C VAL A 62 -31.14 -5.98 5.33
N GLN A 63 -32.35 -6.33 4.96
CA GLN A 63 -33.09 -7.44 5.56
C GLN A 63 -32.45 -8.78 5.16
N VAL A 64 -32.27 -9.66 6.13
CA VAL A 64 -31.68 -10.97 5.94
C VAL A 64 -32.70 -12.04 6.31
N PRO A 65 -33.33 -12.71 5.33
CA PRO A 65 -34.28 -13.78 5.59
C PRO A 65 -33.69 -14.93 6.41
N SER A 66 -34.53 -15.60 7.19
CA SER A 66 -34.15 -16.78 7.95
C SER A 66 -33.67 -17.88 6.98
N GLY A 67 -32.48 -18.35 7.04
CA GLY A 67 -31.89 -19.32 6.06
C GLY A 67 -30.82 -18.72 5.17
N THR A 68 -30.70 -17.37 5.12
CA THR A 68 -29.64 -16.67 4.39
C THR A 68 -28.64 -15.97 5.34
N THR A 69 -28.69 -16.29 6.63
CA THR A 69 -27.87 -15.67 7.70
C THR A 69 -26.42 -16.14 7.69
N GLY A 70 -26.08 -17.19 6.95
CA GLY A 70 -24.71 -17.75 6.95
C GLY A 70 -24.20 -18.20 8.33
N GLY A 71 -25.11 -18.42 9.31
CA GLY A 71 -24.74 -18.77 10.68
C GLY A 71 -24.33 -17.58 11.55
N ALA A 72 -24.50 -16.34 11.09
CA ALA A 72 -24.19 -15.14 11.84
C ALA A 72 -25.01 -15.04 13.13
N LYS A 73 -24.38 -14.55 14.17
CA LYS A 73 -25.01 -14.24 15.47
C LYS A 73 -25.20 -12.72 15.60
N PRO A 74 -26.25 -12.28 16.31
CA PRO A 74 -26.43 -10.84 16.56
C PRO A 74 -25.21 -10.20 17.18
N GLY A 75 -24.84 -9.02 16.70
CA GLY A 75 -23.63 -8.29 17.11
C GLY A 75 -22.37 -8.59 16.29
N GLN A 76 -22.41 -9.62 15.45
CA GLN A 76 -21.25 -9.91 14.57
C GLN A 76 -21.20 -9.00 13.35
N MET A 77 -19.98 -8.68 12.94
CA MET A 77 -19.67 -8.02 11.68
C MET A 77 -19.75 -9.02 10.54
N VAL A 78 -20.40 -8.63 9.46
CA VAL A 78 -20.67 -9.51 8.32
C VAL A 78 -20.52 -8.76 6.99
N ALA A 79 -20.22 -9.50 5.93
CA ALA A 79 -20.44 -9.08 4.56
C ALA A 79 -21.81 -9.60 4.10
N VAL A 80 -22.60 -8.72 3.49
CA VAL A 80 -23.95 -9.03 2.99
C VAL A 80 -24.05 -8.65 1.52
N ARG A 81 -24.43 -9.60 0.69
CA ARG A 81 -24.71 -9.36 -0.73
C ARG A 81 -26.17 -8.98 -0.89
N ILE A 82 -26.43 -7.89 -1.62
CA ILE A 82 -27.78 -7.43 -1.94
C ILE A 82 -28.33 -8.31 -3.05
N GLU A 83 -29.50 -8.90 -2.81
CA GLU A 83 -30.23 -9.74 -3.78
C GLU A 83 -31.42 -8.97 -4.35
N ASP A 84 -32.16 -8.25 -3.49
CA ASP A 84 -33.28 -7.40 -3.93
C ASP A 84 -33.06 -5.95 -3.53
N TRP A 85 -33.20 -5.07 -4.51
CA TRP A 85 -33.04 -3.63 -4.34
C TRP A 85 -34.35 -2.98 -3.86
N PRO A 86 -34.27 -1.84 -3.16
CA PRO A 86 -35.45 -1.21 -2.61
C PRO A 86 -36.44 -0.82 -3.74
N THR A 87 -37.70 -1.08 -3.48
CA THR A 87 -38.83 -0.61 -4.29
C THR A 87 -39.72 0.31 -3.44
N PRO A 88 -40.76 0.97 -4.00
CA PRO A 88 -41.67 1.73 -3.17
C PRO A 88 -42.37 0.95 -2.07
N THR A 89 -42.41 -0.37 -2.18
CA THR A 89 -43.14 -1.28 -1.27
C THR A 89 -42.23 -2.28 -0.53
N SER A 90 -40.94 -2.37 -0.88
CA SER A 90 -39.97 -3.29 -0.25
C SER A 90 -38.65 -2.59 0.06
N GLY A 91 -38.02 -2.99 1.16
CA GLY A 91 -36.67 -2.57 1.52
C GLY A 91 -35.58 -3.33 0.76
N LEU A 92 -34.32 -3.12 1.17
CA LEU A 92 -33.20 -3.92 0.73
C LEU A 92 -33.31 -5.32 1.31
N VAL A 93 -33.09 -6.35 0.49
CA VAL A 93 -32.98 -7.75 0.94
C VAL A 93 -31.66 -8.32 0.47
N GLY A 94 -31.02 -9.10 1.30
CA GLY A 94 -29.75 -9.72 0.97
C GLY A 94 -29.46 -10.97 1.78
N ARG A 95 -28.32 -11.59 1.47
CA ARG A 95 -27.81 -12.73 2.21
C ARG A 95 -26.41 -12.46 2.73
N ILE A 96 -26.12 -12.98 3.91
CA ILE A 96 -24.77 -12.93 4.48
C ILE A 96 -23.89 -13.88 3.68
N THR A 97 -22.81 -13.34 3.11
CA THR A 97 -21.82 -14.08 2.33
C THR A 97 -20.64 -14.51 3.22
N GLU A 98 -20.35 -13.73 4.26
CA GLU A 98 -19.23 -13.99 5.15
C GLU A 98 -19.52 -13.44 6.55
N VAL A 99 -19.12 -14.19 7.58
CA VAL A 99 -19.11 -13.74 8.97
C VAL A 99 -17.67 -13.37 9.33
N LEU A 100 -17.44 -12.09 9.64
CA LEU A 100 -16.09 -11.56 9.91
C LEU A 100 -15.67 -11.73 11.37
N GLY A 101 -16.63 -11.76 12.32
CA GLY A 101 -16.38 -11.90 13.74
C GLY A 101 -17.02 -10.78 14.58
N ALA A 102 -16.71 -10.71 15.86
CA ALA A 102 -17.07 -9.56 16.69
C ALA A 102 -16.13 -8.38 16.38
N LEU A 103 -16.59 -7.15 16.59
CA LEU A 103 -15.79 -5.95 16.29
C LEU A 103 -14.48 -5.90 17.11
N GLU A 104 -14.51 -6.48 18.30
CA GLU A 104 -13.39 -6.56 19.24
C GLU A 104 -12.40 -7.70 18.91
N ASP A 105 -12.75 -8.58 17.97
CA ASP A 105 -11.86 -9.66 17.57
C ASP A 105 -10.68 -9.10 16.76
N PRO A 106 -9.44 -9.56 17.01
CA PRO A 106 -8.26 -9.07 16.31
C PRO A 106 -8.38 -9.20 14.79
N GLY A 107 -8.13 -8.09 14.05
CA GLY A 107 -8.12 -8.02 12.60
C GLY A 107 -9.49 -7.87 11.93
N VAL A 108 -10.60 -7.91 12.68
CA VAL A 108 -11.95 -7.69 12.12
C VAL A 108 -12.11 -6.27 11.60
N ASP A 109 -11.56 -5.29 12.29
CA ASP A 109 -11.51 -3.89 11.86
C ASP A 109 -10.81 -3.73 10.49
N THR A 110 -9.67 -4.39 10.31
CA THR A 110 -8.95 -4.43 9.03
C THR A 110 -9.79 -5.09 7.93
N GLU A 111 -10.43 -6.24 8.22
CA GLU A 111 -11.32 -6.91 7.27
C GLU A 111 -12.50 -6.02 6.85
N LEU A 112 -13.08 -5.26 7.79
CA LEU A 112 -14.14 -4.31 7.51
C LEU A 112 -13.69 -3.20 6.57
N ILE A 113 -12.52 -2.62 6.83
CA ILE A 113 -11.94 -1.55 5.99
C ILE A 113 -11.68 -2.08 4.57
N ILE A 114 -11.07 -3.26 4.45
CA ILE A 114 -10.79 -3.89 3.15
C ILE A 114 -12.05 -4.00 2.31
N ARG A 115 -13.14 -4.47 2.90
CA ARG A 115 -14.40 -4.66 2.17
C ARG A 115 -15.16 -3.35 1.96
N GLN A 116 -15.19 -2.47 2.95
CA GLN A 116 -15.84 -1.16 2.84
C GLN A 116 -15.25 -0.32 1.70
N TYR A 117 -13.91 -0.35 1.56
CA TYR A 117 -13.20 0.35 0.49
C TYR A 117 -12.98 -0.50 -0.76
N ARG A 118 -13.48 -1.74 -0.77
CA ARG A 118 -13.34 -2.70 -1.89
C ARG A 118 -11.91 -2.87 -2.33
N LEU A 119 -11.00 -2.92 -1.36
CA LEU A 119 -9.60 -3.14 -1.65
C LEU A 119 -9.41 -4.55 -2.25
N PRO A 120 -8.66 -4.68 -3.35
CA PRO A 120 -8.42 -5.99 -3.96
C PRO A 120 -7.43 -6.79 -3.09
N TYR A 121 -7.94 -7.55 -2.12
CA TYR A 121 -7.13 -8.29 -1.14
C TYR A 121 -6.61 -9.63 -1.63
N LEU A 122 -7.25 -10.22 -2.64
CA LEU A 122 -6.78 -11.43 -3.29
C LEU A 122 -6.11 -11.11 -4.63
N HIS A 123 -4.96 -11.72 -4.89
CA HIS A 123 -4.33 -11.64 -6.20
C HIS A 123 -5.03 -12.53 -7.22
N ASN A 124 -5.10 -12.07 -8.45
CA ASN A 124 -5.53 -12.88 -9.57
C ASN A 124 -4.64 -14.13 -9.69
N PRO A 125 -5.20 -15.34 -9.78
CA PRO A 125 -4.42 -16.58 -9.94
C PRO A 125 -3.42 -16.55 -11.10
N ALA A 126 -3.75 -15.88 -12.22
CA ALA A 126 -2.84 -15.73 -13.34
C ALA A 126 -1.61 -14.88 -12.97
N ALA A 127 -1.78 -13.79 -12.20
CA ALA A 127 -0.69 -12.97 -11.72
C ALA A 127 0.20 -13.71 -10.71
N VAL A 128 -0.40 -14.52 -9.82
CA VAL A 128 0.34 -15.39 -8.90
C VAL A 128 1.19 -16.39 -9.68
N ALA A 129 0.59 -17.10 -10.63
CA ALA A 129 1.29 -18.08 -11.46
C ALA A 129 2.38 -17.45 -12.34
N GLU A 130 2.21 -16.18 -12.77
CA GLU A 130 3.25 -15.44 -13.49
C GLU A 130 4.41 -15.09 -12.57
N ALA A 131 4.15 -14.61 -11.35
CA ALA A 131 5.16 -14.31 -10.35
C ALA A 131 5.97 -15.57 -9.94
N GLU A 132 5.29 -16.70 -9.73
CA GLU A 132 5.95 -17.97 -9.36
C GLU A 132 6.89 -18.48 -10.47
N ARG A 133 6.55 -18.26 -11.75
CA ARG A 133 7.40 -18.65 -12.88
C ARG A 133 8.70 -17.87 -12.98
N LEU A 134 8.78 -16.67 -12.40
CA LEU A 134 10.02 -15.87 -12.35
C LEU A 134 11.11 -16.51 -11.48
N GLY A 135 10.74 -17.42 -10.57
CA GLY A 135 11.66 -18.01 -9.60
C GLY A 135 11.93 -17.13 -8.39
N ALA A 136 12.92 -17.51 -7.59
CA ALA A 136 13.28 -16.82 -6.34
C ALA A 136 14.59 -16.02 -6.43
N GLU A 137 15.41 -16.28 -7.46
CA GLU A 137 16.76 -15.72 -7.62
C GLU A 137 16.94 -15.19 -9.04
N ILE A 138 17.82 -14.21 -9.16
CA ILE A 138 18.26 -13.73 -10.47
C ILE A 138 19.17 -14.74 -11.15
N THR A 139 19.16 -14.78 -12.47
CA THR A 139 19.96 -15.71 -13.27
C THR A 139 21.17 -15.01 -13.90
N ALA A 140 22.13 -15.79 -14.36
CA ALA A 140 23.29 -15.25 -15.08
C ALA A 140 22.91 -14.45 -16.35
N ARG A 141 21.71 -14.69 -16.91
CA ARG A 141 21.21 -13.93 -18.08
C ARG A 141 20.71 -12.55 -17.67
N ASP A 142 20.15 -12.41 -16.48
CA ASP A 142 19.55 -11.17 -15.98
C ASP A 142 20.62 -10.11 -15.69
N VAL A 143 21.85 -10.54 -15.41
CA VAL A 143 22.98 -9.64 -15.09
C VAL A 143 23.78 -9.20 -16.33
N VAL A 144 23.52 -9.78 -17.51
CA VAL A 144 24.25 -9.42 -18.73
C VAL A 144 24.01 -7.96 -19.10
N GLY A 145 25.11 -7.19 -19.25
CA GLY A 145 25.06 -5.77 -19.60
C GLY A 145 24.73 -4.82 -18.46
N ARG A 146 24.55 -5.34 -17.23
CA ARG A 146 24.32 -4.52 -16.04
C ARG A 146 25.62 -4.15 -15.35
N THR A 147 25.61 -3.02 -14.67
CA THR A 147 26.74 -2.58 -13.84
C THR A 147 26.70 -3.33 -12.51
N ASP A 148 27.85 -3.91 -12.14
CA ASP A 148 27.98 -4.60 -10.84
C ASP A 148 28.31 -3.59 -9.72
N PHE A 149 27.34 -3.37 -8.82
CA PHE A 149 27.47 -2.55 -7.62
C PHE A 149 27.59 -3.39 -6.34
N CYS A 150 27.64 -4.73 -6.44
CA CYS A 150 27.78 -5.61 -5.27
C CYS A 150 29.02 -5.33 -4.40
N PRO A 151 30.14 -4.80 -4.93
CA PRO A 151 31.28 -4.43 -4.10
C PRO A 151 31.06 -3.19 -3.22
N LEU A 152 30.04 -2.38 -3.47
CA LEU A 152 29.74 -1.19 -2.69
C LEU A 152 28.94 -1.54 -1.43
N THR A 153 29.27 -0.90 -0.30
CA THR A 153 28.47 -1.05 0.93
C THR A 153 27.09 -0.44 0.71
N THR A 154 26.08 -1.28 0.67
CA THR A 154 24.68 -0.94 0.35
C THR A 154 23.78 -1.28 1.51
N VAL A 155 22.87 -0.38 1.87
CA VAL A 155 21.89 -0.59 2.94
C VAL A 155 20.48 -0.18 2.50
N THR A 156 19.48 -0.87 3.04
CA THR A 156 18.08 -0.41 3.01
C THR A 156 17.71 0.19 4.37
N ILE A 157 16.77 1.15 4.40
CA ILE A 157 16.32 1.81 5.65
C ILE A 157 14.79 1.93 5.58
N ASP A 158 14.11 1.12 6.38
CA ASP A 158 12.66 0.96 6.28
C ASP A 158 11.98 0.95 7.66
N GLY A 159 10.67 0.86 7.70
CA GLY A 159 9.91 0.61 8.92
C GLY A 159 10.22 -0.76 9.52
N ASP A 160 10.01 -0.92 10.85
CA ASP A 160 10.37 -2.15 11.56
C ASP A 160 9.66 -3.40 11.01
N THR A 161 8.44 -3.26 10.51
CA THR A 161 7.61 -4.35 9.99
C THR A 161 7.69 -4.55 8.47
N ALA A 162 8.37 -3.65 7.74
CA ALA A 162 8.50 -3.72 6.28
C ALA A 162 9.26 -5.00 5.84
N ARG A 163 8.83 -5.55 4.70
CA ARG A 163 9.44 -6.73 4.06
C ARG A 163 9.63 -6.55 2.54
N ASP A 164 9.16 -5.46 2.02
CA ASP A 164 9.22 -5.02 0.63
C ASP A 164 10.17 -3.81 0.57
N PHE A 165 11.46 -4.08 0.41
CA PHE A 165 12.51 -3.06 0.39
C PHE A 165 12.71 -2.60 -1.05
N ASP A 166 12.07 -1.50 -1.41
CA ASP A 166 12.04 -1.00 -2.80
C ASP A 166 13.28 -0.19 -3.16
N ASP A 167 13.95 0.40 -2.17
CA ASP A 167 15.11 1.24 -2.36
C ASP A 167 16.28 0.91 -1.44
N ALA A 168 17.48 1.14 -1.94
CA ALA A 168 18.74 0.98 -1.20
C ALA A 168 19.69 2.14 -1.51
N ILE A 169 20.61 2.39 -0.61
CA ILE A 169 21.53 3.53 -0.67
C ILE A 169 22.97 3.07 -0.53
N THR A 170 23.86 3.62 -1.37
CA THR A 170 25.31 3.59 -1.21
C THR A 170 25.86 4.99 -1.04
N LEU A 171 26.95 5.16 -0.31
CA LEU A 171 27.62 6.45 -0.16
C LEU A 171 29.13 6.29 -0.07
N GLU A 172 29.84 6.91 -0.99
CA GLU A 172 31.30 7.00 -0.99
C GLU A 172 31.75 8.46 -0.90
N THR A 173 32.96 8.67 -0.39
CA THR A 173 33.61 9.98 -0.37
C THR A 173 34.68 10.03 -1.46
N LEU A 174 34.55 10.99 -2.37
CA LEU A 174 35.48 11.19 -3.46
C LEU A 174 36.74 11.95 -3.02
N PRO A 175 37.87 11.83 -3.75
CA PRO A 175 39.11 12.52 -3.42
C PRO A 175 39.00 14.06 -3.34
N ASN A 176 38.03 14.66 -4.09
CA ASN A 176 37.78 16.09 -4.05
C ASN A 176 36.92 16.52 -2.82
N GLY A 177 36.55 15.58 -1.96
CA GLY A 177 35.71 15.81 -0.78
C GLY A 177 34.21 15.95 -1.07
N HIS A 178 33.81 15.67 -2.30
CA HIS A 178 32.40 15.45 -2.64
C HIS A 178 31.94 14.05 -2.21
N HIS A 179 30.65 13.80 -2.29
CA HIS A 179 30.09 12.49 -2.03
C HIS A 179 29.49 11.90 -3.29
N TRP A 180 29.73 10.59 -3.50
CA TRP A 180 29.09 9.82 -4.54
C TRP A 180 27.92 9.05 -3.90
N LEU A 181 26.71 9.54 -4.09
CA LEU A 181 25.48 8.98 -3.54
C LEU A 181 24.83 8.10 -4.61
N GLY A 182 24.71 6.81 -4.33
CA GLY A 182 23.91 5.88 -5.13
C GLY A 182 22.53 5.67 -4.50
N VAL A 183 21.50 5.82 -5.31
CA VAL A 183 20.12 5.42 -5.01
C VAL A 183 19.75 4.30 -5.96
N HIS A 184 19.43 3.16 -5.42
CA HIS A 184 19.15 1.93 -6.14
C HIS A 184 17.70 1.54 -5.92
N ILE A 185 16.91 1.50 -6.98
CA ILE A 185 15.49 1.12 -6.93
C ILE A 185 15.34 -0.26 -7.56
N ALA A 186 14.56 -1.14 -6.95
CA ALA A 186 14.26 -2.46 -7.50
C ALA A 186 13.77 -2.36 -8.96
N ASP A 187 14.38 -3.11 -9.88
CA ASP A 187 14.05 -3.07 -11.30
C ASP A 187 12.80 -3.91 -11.59
N VAL A 188 11.64 -3.40 -11.16
CA VAL A 188 10.34 -4.04 -11.34
C VAL A 188 10.01 -4.26 -12.82
N ALA A 189 10.40 -3.32 -13.70
CA ALA A 189 10.12 -3.39 -15.14
C ALA A 189 10.88 -4.54 -15.85
N HIS A 190 11.94 -5.06 -15.22
CA HIS A 190 12.60 -6.27 -15.72
C HIS A 190 11.65 -7.48 -15.65
N TYR A 191 10.86 -7.59 -14.60
CA TYR A 191 9.99 -8.72 -14.32
C TYR A 191 8.57 -8.54 -14.86
N VAL A 192 7.99 -7.36 -14.67
CA VAL A 192 6.62 -7.04 -15.05
C VAL A 192 6.58 -6.52 -16.47
N LYS A 193 5.94 -7.27 -17.37
CA LYS A 193 5.83 -6.91 -18.78
C LYS A 193 4.48 -6.31 -19.08
N GLU A 194 4.47 -5.27 -19.91
CA GLU A 194 3.25 -4.60 -20.37
C GLU A 194 2.25 -5.60 -20.95
N GLY A 195 0.99 -5.54 -20.50
CA GLY A 195 -0.09 -6.45 -20.88
C GLY A 195 -0.01 -7.86 -20.28
N GLY A 196 0.96 -8.13 -19.39
CA GLY A 196 1.03 -9.37 -18.62
C GLY A 196 0.03 -9.39 -17.47
N ALA A 197 -0.22 -10.57 -16.86
CA ALA A 197 -1.15 -10.69 -15.75
C ALA A 197 -0.67 -9.93 -14.50
N LEU A 198 0.64 -9.79 -14.29
CA LEU A 198 1.22 -8.96 -13.24
C LEU A 198 0.95 -7.48 -13.47
N ASP A 199 1.10 -7.00 -14.71
CA ASP A 199 0.83 -5.61 -15.10
C ASP A 199 -0.65 -5.25 -14.91
N GLU A 200 -1.56 -6.08 -15.40
CA GLU A 200 -3.00 -5.89 -15.22
C GLU A 200 -3.41 -5.88 -13.74
N ALA A 201 -2.83 -6.77 -12.93
CA ALA A 201 -3.10 -6.82 -11.49
C ALA A 201 -2.56 -5.58 -10.77
N ALA A 202 -1.36 -5.12 -11.13
CA ALA A 202 -0.76 -3.91 -10.59
C ALA A 202 -1.56 -2.66 -10.97
N TYR A 203 -1.98 -2.55 -12.24
CA TYR A 203 -2.81 -1.45 -12.72
C TYR A 203 -4.13 -1.35 -11.96
N THR A 204 -4.78 -2.50 -11.72
CA THR A 204 -6.04 -2.56 -10.96
C THR A 204 -5.87 -2.14 -9.50
N ARG A 205 -4.74 -2.50 -8.87
CA ARG A 205 -4.46 -2.17 -7.46
C ARG A 205 -3.96 -0.74 -7.30
N GLY A 206 -3.12 -0.27 -8.21
CA GLY A 206 -2.52 1.06 -8.22
C GLY A 206 -1.41 1.28 -7.18
N THR A 207 -1.49 0.63 -6.02
CA THR A 207 -0.53 0.74 -4.92
C THR A 207 -0.63 -0.47 -3.98
N SER A 208 0.36 -0.63 -3.10
CA SER A 208 0.21 -1.45 -1.89
C SER A 208 -0.57 -0.68 -0.82
N VAL A 209 -1.29 -1.39 0.04
CA VAL A 209 -2.01 -0.80 1.18
C VAL A 209 -1.51 -1.46 2.45
N TYR A 210 -1.07 -0.65 3.41
CA TYR A 210 -0.46 -1.13 4.66
C TYR A 210 -1.43 -0.95 5.82
N PHE A 211 -1.65 -2.04 6.56
CA PHE A 211 -2.35 -2.09 7.83
C PHE A 211 -1.35 -2.39 8.95
N PRO A 212 -1.71 -2.16 10.21
CA PRO A 212 -0.78 -2.41 11.34
C PRO A 212 -0.23 -3.84 11.37
N GLU A 213 -1.07 -4.84 11.08
CA GLU A 213 -0.73 -6.26 11.17
C GLU A 213 -0.37 -6.91 9.83
N ARG A 214 -0.71 -6.29 8.69
CA ARG A 214 -0.44 -6.85 7.36
C ARG A 214 -0.41 -5.81 6.25
N ALA A 215 0.18 -6.18 5.12
CA ALA A 215 0.14 -5.40 3.89
C ALA A 215 -0.65 -6.14 2.78
N LEU A 216 -1.40 -5.38 2.00
CA LEU A 216 -1.96 -5.82 0.72
C LEU A 216 -1.02 -5.33 -0.38
N HIS A 217 -0.05 -6.14 -0.73
CA HIS A 217 0.96 -5.75 -1.72
C HIS A 217 0.37 -5.56 -3.12
N MET A 218 0.91 -4.60 -3.88
CA MET A 218 0.53 -4.37 -5.27
C MET A 218 0.82 -5.59 -6.14
N PHE A 219 1.93 -6.29 -5.88
CA PHE A 219 2.32 -7.52 -6.55
C PHE A 219 2.18 -8.75 -5.65
N PRO A 220 2.07 -9.98 -6.21
CA PRO A 220 2.17 -11.21 -5.43
C PRO A 220 3.49 -11.31 -4.65
N ALA A 221 3.45 -12.01 -3.51
CA ALA A 221 4.58 -12.12 -2.59
C ALA A 221 5.91 -12.60 -3.22
N PRO A 222 5.95 -13.55 -4.18
CA PRO A 222 7.21 -13.94 -4.82
C PRO A 222 7.94 -12.77 -5.49
N LEU A 223 7.21 -11.76 -5.94
CA LEU A 223 7.78 -10.54 -6.51
C LEU A 223 7.95 -9.45 -5.44
N ALA A 224 6.89 -9.08 -4.71
CA ALA A 224 6.91 -7.93 -3.80
C ALA A 224 7.90 -8.08 -2.65
N THR A 225 7.92 -9.22 -1.97
CA THR A 225 8.82 -9.50 -0.84
C THR A 225 10.00 -10.41 -1.22
N GLY A 226 10.01 -10.87 -2.47
CA GLY A 226 11.02 -11.75 -3.06
C GLY A 226 11.97 -11.02 -4.01
N LEU A 227 11.77 -11.17 -5.33
CA LEU A 227 12.69 -10.69 -6.36
C LEU A 227 12.86 -9.16 -6.39
N CYS A 228 11.81 -8.39 -6.13
CA CYS A 228 11.87 -6.93 -6.08
C CYS A 228 12.22 -6.38 -4.70
N SER A 229 12.25 -7.21 -3.64
CA SER A 229 12.72 -6.76 -2.34
C SER A 229 14.24 -6.84 -2.26
N LEU A 230 14.89 -5.71 -1.95
CA LEU A 230 16.36 -5.59 -1.85
C LEU A 230 16.88 -6.20 -0.54
N ASN A 231 16.52 -7.46 -0.31
CA ASN A 231 16.89 -8.24 0.87
C ASN A 231 18.39 -8.32 1.05
N PRO A 232 18.92 -8.29 2.29
CA PRO A 232 20.34 -8.36 2.53
C PRO A 232 20.93 -9.72 2.14
N GLY A 233 22.18 -9.69 1.65
CA GLY A 233 22.97 -10.89 1.34
C GLY A 233 22.61 -11.59 0.03
N VAL A 234 21.66 -11.06 -0.75
CA VAL A 234 21.26 -11.64 -2.05
C VAL A 234 21.37 -10.61 -3.18
N ASP A 235 21.69 -11.10 -4.37
CA ASP A 235 21.79 -10.24 -5.54
C ASP A 235 20.40 -9.83 -6.03
N ARG A 236 20.24 -8.53 -6.36
CA ARG A 236 19.00 -7.95 -6.84
C ARG A 236 19.24 -7.02 -8.01
N LEU A 237 18.33 -7.08 -8.99
CA LEU A 237 18.37 -6.16 -10.13
C LEU A 237 17.83 -4.81 -9.72
N VAL A 238 18.53 -3.76 -10.11
CA VAL A 238 18.17 -2.39 -9.77
C VAL A 238 18.32 -1.45 -10.95
N GLN A 239 17.54 -0.38 -10.93
CA GLN A 239 17.83 0.86 -11.64
C GLN A 239 18.48 1.82 -10.67
N SER A 240 19.65 2.30 -10.99
CA SER A 240 20.48 3.08 -10.09
C SER A 240 20.72 4.47 -10.62
N CYS A 241 20.60 5.45 -9.73
CA CYS A 241 21.02 6.82 -9.97
C CYS A 241 22.22 7.13 -9.05
N LEU A 242 23.36 7.31 -9.65
CA LEU A 242 24.58 7.72 -8.94
C LEU A 242 24.76 9.22 -9.09
N MET A 243 24.89 9.95 -7.96
CA MET A 243 24.94 11.41 -7.95
C MET A 243 26.20 11.91 -7.23
N GLU A 244 26.97 12.77 -7.87
CA GLU A 244 28.03 13.51 -7.18
C GLU A 244 27.44 14.73 -6.47
N ILE A 245 27.52 14.72 -5.14
CA ILE A 245 27.01 15.78 -4.27
C ILE A 245 28.17 16.63 -3.74
N ASP A 246 28.17 17.91 -4.03
CA ASP A 246 29.18 18.84 -3.56
C ASP A 246 29.01 19.19 -2.06
N ARG A 247 29.93 20.00 -1.54
CA ARG A 247 29.91 20.44 -0.13
C ARG A 247 28.73 21.35 0.22
N ARG A 248 28.01 21.87 -0.79
CA ARG A 248 26.82 22.72 -0.63
C ARG A 248 25.51 21.95 -0.83
N GLY A 249 25.58 20.63 -1.08
CA GLY A 249 24.45 19.79 -1.36
C GLY A 249 23.91 19.93 -2.80
N ALA A 250 24.72 20.42 -3.74
CA ALA A 250 24.35 20.44 -5.14
C ALA A 250 24.73 19.14 -5.82
N VAL A 251 23.84 18.60 -6.65
CA VAL A 251 24.17 17.56 -7.60
C VAL A 251 24.94 18.19 -8.73
N VAL A 252 26.24 17.86 -8.89
CA VAL A 252 27.11 18.41 -9.91
C VAL A 252 27.18 17.53 -11.17
N ARG A 253 26.94 16.23 -11.01
CA ARG A 253 26.72 15.28 -12.11
C ARG A 253 25.93 14.08 -11.62
N TYR A 254 25.34 13.33 -12.52
CA TYR A 254 24.69 12.06 -12.23
C TYR A 254 24.88 11.07 -13.39
N GLU A 255 24.71 9.80 -13.05
CA GLU A 255 24.76 8.68 -13.98
C GLU A 255 23.57 7.75 -13.69
N LEU A 256 22.98 7.18 -14.72
CA LEU A 256 21.89 6.21 -14.61
C LEU A 256 22.36 4.86 -15.13
N HIS A 257 22.10 3.81 -14.39
CA HIS A 257 22.54 2.46 -14.71
C HIS A 257 21.45 1.44 -14.43
N ASP A 258 21.33 0.48 -15.32
CA ASP A 258 20.77 -0.82 -14.97
C ASP A 258 21.86 -1.57 -14.20
N GLY A 259 21.59 -1.95 -12.97
CA GLY A 259 22.62 -2.49 -12.07
C GLY A 259 22.21 -3.78 -11.38
N VAL A 260 23.19 -4.32 -10.66
CA VAL A 260 23.03 -5.40 -9.67
C VAL A 260 23.62 -4.93 -8.38
N ILE A 261 22.90 -5.09 -7.28
CA ILE A 261 23.39 -4.83 -5.92
C ILE A 261 23.28 -6.09 -5.08
N ARG A 262 24.05 -6.11 -3.99
CA ARG A 262 23.85 -6.99 -2.84
C ARG A 262 23.82 -6.11 -1.59
N SER A 263 22.62 -5.96 -0.99
CA SER A 263 22.49 -5.18 0.24
C SER A 263 23.26 -5.86 1.37
N ASP A 264 24.07 -5.09 2.11
CA ASP A 264 24.84 -5.59 3.26
C ASP A 264 23.99 -5.68 4.52
N ALA A 265 23.02 -4.77 4.68
CA ALA A 265 22.17 -4.74 5.84
C ALA A 265 20.82 -4.10 5.56
N ARG A 266 19.77 -4.69 6.15
CA ARG A 266 18.48 -4.06 6.35
C ARG A 266 18.52 -3.29 7.65
N MET A 267 18.38 -1.98 7.58
CA MET A 267 18.25 -1.10 8.74
C MET A 267 16.83 -0.65 8.95
N THR A 268 16.49 -0.24 10.17
CA THR A 268 15.19 0.36 10.46
C THR A 268 15.34 1.85 10.78
N TYR A 269 14.28 2.63 10.54
CA TYR A 269 14.26 4.04 10.98
C TYR A 269 14.57 4.16 12.47
N THR A 270 13.98 3.28 13.29
CA THR A 270 14.22 3.21 14.74
C THR A 270 15.71 2.97 15.09
N ALA A 271 16.35 2.01 14.41
CA ALA A 271 17.76 1.71 14.65
C ALA A 271 18.69 2.85 14.19
N VAL A 272 18.39 3.48 13.04
CA VAL A 272 19.16 4.62 12.54
C VAL A 272 19.00 5.83 13.44
N GLU A 273 17.80 6.12 13.93
CA GLU A 273 17.58 7.18 14.92
C GLU A 273 18.32 6.93 16.21
N ALA A 274 18.23 5.72 16.77
CA ALA A 274 18.98 5.32 17.97
C ALA A 274 20.49 5.50 17.77
N MET A 275 21.00 5.14 16.60
CA MET A 275 22.43 5.24 16.26
C MET A 275 22.91 6.68 16.11
N LEU A 276 22.17 7.54 15.39
CA LEU A 276 22.62 8.87 15.00
C LEU A 276 22.15 9.97 15.96
N THR A 277 20.88 9.97 16.32
CA THR A 277 20.25 11.01 17.13
C THR A 277 20.42 10.76 18.61
N LEU A 278 20.01 9.58 19.08
CA LEU A 278 20.09 9.20 20.50
C LEU A 278 21.49 8.76 20.90
N ARG A 279 22.35 8.41 19.94
CA ARG A 279 23.71 7.91 20.12
C ARG A 279 23.79 6.73 21.10
N ASP A 280 22.78 5.86 21.05
CA ASP A 280 22.68 4.71 21.92
C ASP A 280 23.92 3.80 21.80
N PRO A 281 24.64 3.56 22.90
CA PRO A 281 25.91 2.80 22.85
C PRO A 281 25.74 1.35 22.42
N GLU A 282 24.59 0.75 22.76
CA GLU A 282 24.30 -0.65 22.42
C GLU A 282 24.05 -0.80 20.92
N THR A 283 23.15 0.02 20.36
CA THR A 283 22.85 0.03 18.91
C THR A 283 24.10 0.34 18.09
N ARG A 284 24.91 1.32 18.54
CA ARG A 284 26.19 1.66 17.87
C ARG A 284 27.19 0.52 17.90
N ARG A 285 27.23 -0.27 18.97
CA ARG A 285 28.10 -1.45 19.08
C ARG A 285 27.62 -2.57 18.16
N GLN A 286 26.30 -2.83 18.11
CA GLN A 286 25.72 -3.84 17.25
C GLN A 286 25.98 -3.55 15.76
N HIS A 287 25.96 -2.29 15.37
CA HIS A 287 26.15 -1.84 13.99
C HIS A 287 27.50 -1.13 13.75
N ALA A 288 28.54 -1.44 14.55
CA ALA A 288 29.79 -0.71 14.57
C ALA A 288 30.46 -0.50 13.20
N ALA A 289 30.37 -1.50 12.30
CA ALA A 289 30.90 -1.41 10.94
C ALA A 289 30.16 -0.38 10.06
N LEU A 290 28.87 -0.13 10.32
CA LEU A 290 28.02 0.78 9.53
C LEU A 290 27.95 2.20 10.11
N VAL A 291 28.28 2.39 11.39
CA VAL A 291 28.24 3.71 12.04
C VAL A 291 28.94 4.81 11.22
N PRO A 292 30.17 4.60 10.71
CA PRO A 292 30.84 5.64 9.93
C PRO A 292 30.13 5.96 8.62
N LEU A 293 29.45 4.98 7.99
CA LEU A 293 28.66 5.19 6.79
C LEU A 293 27.45 6.08 7.11
N PHE A 294 26.70 5.75 8.16
CA PHE A 294 25.52 6.52 8.56
C PHE A 294 25.83 7.94 9.01
N GLU A 295 26.95 8.19 9.70
CA GLU A 295 27.40 9.54 10.05
C GLU A 295 27.71 10.39 8.79
N ARG A 296 28.27 9.76 7.74
CA ARG A 296 28.46 10.44 6.45
C ARG A 296 27.12 10.68 5.75
N MET A 297 26.20 9.71 5.76
CA MET A 297 24.84 9.87 5.21
C MET A 297 24.10 11.00 5.89
N GLU A 298 24.15 11.11 7.21
CA GLU A 298 23.59 12.23 7.96
C GLU A 298 24.16 13.59 7.50
N THR A 299 25.47 13.64 7.27
CA THR A 299 26.14 14.85 6.77
C THR A 299 25.59 15.25 5.39
N VAL A 300 25.43 14.31 4.47
CA VAL A 300 24.88 14.56 3.14
C VAL A 300 23.41 14.95 3.24
N TYR A 301 22.62 14.24 4.06
CA TYR A 301 21.22 14.56 4.32
C TYR A 301 21.06 16.03 4.78
N ARG A 302 21.82 16.46 5.77
CA ARG A 302 21.74 17.85 6.29
C ARG A 302 22.03 18.90 5.20
N ARG A 303 22.96 18.62 4.28
CA ARG A 303 23.26 19.51 3.13
C ARG A 303 22.10 19.55 2.14
N LEU A 304 21.57 18.39 1.77
CA LEU A 304 20.42 18.30 0.87
C LEU A 304 19.18 18.94 1.47
N HIS A 305 18.89 18.69 2.74
CA HIS A 305 17.78 19.31 3.48
C HIS A 305 17.90 20.83 3.52
N ALA A 306 19.06 21.37 3.91
CA ALA A 306 19.30 22.82 3.94
C ALA A 306 19.09 23.46 2.55
N ARG A 307 19.42 22.76 1.46
CA ARG A 307 19.17 23.22 0.10
C ARG A 307 17.67 23.18 -0.23
N ARG A 308 16.96 22.12 0.18
CA ARG A 308 15.51 21.98 -0.01
C ARG A 308 14.76 23.12 0.69
N VAL A 309 15.08 23.42 1.94
CA VAL A 309 14.52 24.53 2.71
C VAL A 309 14.78 25.87 2.02
N ARG A 310 16.01 26.13 1.54
CA ARG A 310 16.32 27.37 0.80
C ARG A 310 15.50 27.54 -0.50
N ARG A 311 15.06 26.43 -1.13
CA ARG A 311 14.16 26.48 -2.31
C ARG A 311 12.69 26.76 -1.95
N GLY A 312 12.35 26.86 -0.66
CA GLY A 312 10.98 27.09 -0.20
C GLY A 312 10.18 25.81 0.03
N SER A 313 10.84 24.66 0.24
CA SER A 313 10.13 23.44 0.65
C SER A 313 9.51 23.65 2.03
N ILE A 314 8.25 23.24 2.17
CA ILE A 314 7.53 23.21 3.44
C ILE A 314 7.62 21.79 3.99
N ASP A 315 8.14 21.65 5.19
CA ASP A 315 8.11 20.39 5.94
C ASP A 315 6.96 20.44 6.94
N PHE A 316 6.11 19.42 6.92
CA PHE A 316 5.03 19.26 7.89
C PHE A 316 5.49 18.31 8.98
N ASP A 317 5.46 18.76 10.23
CA ASP A 317 5.68 17.92 11.40
C ASP A 317 4.34 17.28 11.81
N LEU A 318 3.95 16.27 11.06
CA LEU A 318 2.72 15.50 11.32
C LEU A 318 3.07 14.32 12.21
N GLN A 319 2.44 14.26 13.39
CA GLN A 319 2.54 13.09 14.23
C GLN A 319 1.86 11.90 13.53
N ALA A 320 2.61 10.83 13.30
CA ALA A 320 2.04 9.57 12.85
C ALA A 320 1.23 8.95 14.00
N THR A 321 0.03 8.49 13.69
CA THR A 321 -0.77 7.71 14.65
C THR A 321 -0.03 6.40 14.91
N GLN A 322 0.32 6.15 16.18
CA GLN A 322 0.79 4.85 16.65
C GLN A 322 -0.41 4.12 17.23
N LEU A 323 -0.70 2.93 16.72
CA LEU A 323 -1.74 2.02 17.19
C LEU A 323 -1.15 0.99 18.14
#